data_e8925b04d16fe125196f7544b377b716
#
_entry.id   e8925b04d16fe125196f7544b377b716
#
_cell.length_a   1.000
_cell.length_b   1.000
_cell.length_c   1.000
_cell.angle_alpha   90.00
_cell.angle_beta   90.00
_cell.angle_gamma   90.00
#
_symmetry.space_group_name_H-M   'P 1'
#
loop_
_entity.id
_entity.type
_entity.pdbx_description
1 polymer ?
#
loop_
_entity_poly.entity_id
_entity_poly.type
_entity_poly.pdbx_seq_one_letter_code
_entity_poly.pdbx_strand_id
1 'polypeptide(L)'
;MPSDLGVERLGALGTSRRLARSRWRRRLTFAGILTQVATGLGVIFFTLFAAFPIVYMLSGSLKSLGEIYAGTPAIIPQAPTLDNYRYVLFSALLQSSYPSNVVNSLTVAATTIVLVMAVSLPASLVVARQRFWLTTVMSTWARVAQIVGGIVVIIPLYLILRELHLTNNLLGVSLAQAIPGTAFSVWILTSFIKQIPSELDDAAYIDGANRWQVLWYIILPLSRTGIASVVLIVFLISWNDFLDPVILIRSPDLYTTLSGVFSYVGLEGQVDWGKLLSISLLNSLVPLLVIIIAERHIVRGLMAAAFKG
;
A
#
# COMPACT_ATOMS: atom_id res chain seq x y z
N MET A 1 -39.33 2.37 -60.38
CA MET A 1 -38.88 1.45 -59.35
C MET A 1 -38.16 2.20 -58.27
N PRO A 2 -38.82 2.53 -57.17
CA PRO A 2 -38.18 2.67 -55.85
C PRO A 2 -39.19 2.30 -54.76
N SER A 3 -39.15 1.09 -54.22
CA SER A 3 -40.06 0.67 -53.11
C SER A 3 -39.47 -0.33 -52.11
N ASP A 4 -38.21 -0.78 -52.21
CA ASP A 4 -37.73 -1.88 -51.36
C ASP A 4 -36.80 -1.45 -50.19
N LEU A 5 -36.39 -0.19 -50.09
CA LEU A 5 -35.47 0.27 -49.01
C LEU A 5 -36.17 0.64 -47.69
N GLY A 6 -37.50 0.69 -47.67
CA GLY A 6 -38.28 1.05 -46.47
C GLY A 6 -38.58 -0.14 -45.52
N VAL A 7 -38.68 -1.35 -46.05
CA VAL A 7 -39.12 -2.52 -45.30
C VAL A 7 -38.00 -3.14 -44.48
N GLU A 8 -36.78 -3.11 -44.99
CA GLU A 8 -35.60 -3.65 -44.23
C GLU A 8 -35.25 -2.86 -42.98
N ARG A 9 -35.39 -1.53 -42.97
CA ARG A 9 -35.11 -0.68 -41.81
C ARG A 9 -36.09 -0.89 -40.64
N LEU A 10 -37.35 -1.23 -40.93
CA LEU A 10 -38.37 -1.49 -39.93
C LEU A 10 -38.19 -2.87 -39.27
N GLY A 11 -37.65 -3.87 -40.00
CA GLY A 11 -37.29 -5.16 -39.48
C GLY A 11 -36.12 -5.13 -38.49
N ALA A 12 -35.08 -4.32 -38.73
CA ALA A 12 -33.91 -4.18 -37.88
C ALA A 12 -34.21 -3.49 -36.54
N LEU A 13 -35.14 -2.54 -36.50
CA LEU A 13 -35.55 -1.88 -35.25
C LEU A 13 -36.43 -2.76 -34.36
N GLY A 14 -37.20 -3.69 -34.97
CA GLY A 14 -38.02 -4.66 -34.25
C GLY A 14 -37.19 -5.76 -33.55
N THR A 15 -36.12 -6.20 -34.20
CA THR A 15 -35.22 -7.23 -33.64
C THR A 15 -34.35 -6.72 -32.51
N SER A 16 -33.84 -5.48 -32.58
CA SER A 16 -33.05 -4.85 -31.55
C SER A 16 -33.87 -4.62 -30.25
N ARG A 17 -35.15 -4.23 -30.36
CA ARG A 17 -36.06 -4.07 -29.22
C ARG A 17 -36.46 -5.42 -28.58
N ARG A 18 -36.58 -6.49 -29.36
CA ARG A 18 -36.86 -7.84 -28.84
C ARG A 18 -35.64 -8.42 -28.09
N LEU A 19 -34.42 -8.21 -28.56
CA LEU A 19 -33.20 -8.66 -27.89
C LEU A 19 -32.94 -7.89 -26.60
N ALA A 20 -33.23 -6.58 -26.55
CA ALA A 20 -33.13 -5.80 -25.32
C ALA A 20 -34.15 -6.26 -24.26
N ARG A 21 -35.40 -6.58 -24.65
CA ARG A 21 -36.44 -7.12 -23.73
C ARG A 21 -36.13 -8.53 -23.23
N SER A 22 -35.43 -9.36 -24.02
CA SER A 22 -35.04 -10.71 -23.57
C SER A 22 -33.94 -10.72 -22.53
N ARG A 23 -33.02 -9.71 -22.58
CA ARG A 23 -31.99 -9.52 -21.54
C ARG A 23 -32.56 -9.04 -20.20
N TRP A 24 -33.63 -8.25 -20.19
CA TRP A 24 -34.31 -7.83 -18.96
C TRP A 24 -35.14 -8.98 -18.32
N ARG A 25 -35.76 -9.85 -19.12
CA ARG A 25 -36.54 -11.01 -18.61
C ARG A 25 -35.67 -12.11 -18.00
N ARG A 26 -34.39 -12.24 -18.37
CA ARG A 26 -33.48 -13.21 -17.74
C ARG A 26 -33.18 -12.95 -16.26
N ARG A 27 -33.47 -11.73 -15.77
CA ARG A 27 -33.29 -11.39 -14.33
C ARG A 27 -34.33 -11.93 -13.38
N LEU A 28 -35.43 -12.50 -13.88
CA LEU A 28 -36.53 -13.01 -13.07
C LEU A 28 -36.66 -14.53 -13.09
N THR A 29 -35.69 -15.27 -13.58
CA THR A 29 -35.68 -16.72 -13.48
C THR A 29 -35.31 -17.08 -12.02
N PHE A 30 -35.99 -18.07 -11.43
CA PHE A 30 -35.75 -18.53 -10.04
C PHE A 30 -34.25 -18.75 -9.75
N ALA A 31 -33.51 -19.34 -10.69
CA ALA A 31 -32.07 -19.48 -10.62
C ALA A 31 -31.33 -18.10 -10.54
N GLY A 32 -31.81 -17.06 -11.24
CA GLY A 32 -31.25 -15.72 -11.18
C GLY A 32 -31.47 -15.04 -9.83
N ILE A 33 -32.64 -15.24 -9.24
CA ILE A 33 -32.96 -14.73 -7.89
C ILE A 33 -32.09 -15.43 -6.85
N LEU A 34 -32.00 -16.77 -6.95
CA LEU A 34 -31.16 -17.56 -6.03
C LEU A 34 -29.71 -17.16 -6.08
N THR A 35 -29.15 -16.93 -7.29
CA THR A 35 -27.76 -16.45 -7.46
C THR A 35 -27.57 -15.06 -6.87
N GLN A 36 -28.52 -14.14 -7.04
CA GLN A 36 -28.44 -12.79 -6.46
C GLN A 36 -28.50 -12.82 -4.93
N VAL A 37 -29.38 -13.64 -4.36
CA VAL A 37 -29.49 -13.83 -2.90
C VAL A 37 -28.21 -14.47 -2.37
N ALA A 38 -27.70 -15.51 -3.00
CA ALA A 38 -26.44 -16.17 -2.59
C ALA A 38 -25.24 -15.20 -2.67
N THR A 39 -25.17 -14.41 -3.74
CA THR A 39 -24.12 -13.37 -3.88
C THR A 39 -24.28 -12.29 -2.80
N GLY A 40 -25.50 -11.83 -2.55
CA GLY A 40 -25.77 -10.84 -1.49
C GLY A 40 -25.40 -11.35 -0.10
N LEU A 41 -25.77 -12.57 0.23
CA LEU A 41 -25.37 -13.22 1.50
C LEU A 41 -23.85 -13.39 1.60
N GLY A 42 -23.20 -13.79 0.49
CA GLY A 42 -21.75 -13.87 0.43
C GLY A 42 -21.07 -12.51 0.69
N VAL A 43 -21.53 -11.44 0.03
CA VAL A 43 -21.01 -10.09 0.24
C VAL A 43 -21.19 -9.66 1.69
N ILE A 44 -22.37 -9.85 2.28
CA ILE A 44 -22.65 -9.51 3.68
C ILE A 44 -21.71 -10.29 4.61
N PHE A 45 -21.60 -11.61 4.40
CA PHE A 45 -20.73 -12.47 5.21
C PHE A 45 -19.28 -12.02 5.16
N PHE A 46 -18.71 -11.81 3.98
CA PHE A 46 -17.32 -11.37 3.84
C PHE A 46 -17.10 -9.93 4.39
N THR A 47 -18.09 -9.06 4.24
CA THR A 47 -18.01 -7.71 4.83
C THR A 47 -18.00 -7.76 6.36
N LEU A 48 -18.90 -8.52 6.97
CA LEU A 48 -18.94 -8.71 8.43
C LEU A 48 -17.68 -9.42 8.93
N PHE A 49 -17.19 -10.42 8.24
CA PHE A 49 -15.96 -11.12 8.57
C PHE A 49 -14.75 -10.20 8.51
N ALA A 50 -14.63 -9.37 7.47
CA ALA A 50 -13.55 -8.38 7.34
C ALA A 50 -13.66 -7.23 8.36
N ALA A 51 -14.88 -6.83 8.73
CA ALA A 51 -15.11 -5.79 9.73
C ALA A 51 -14.88 -6.26 11.17
N PHE A 52 -15.02 -7.57 11.43
CA PHE A 52 -14.95 -8.12 12.79
C PHE A 52 -13.66 -7.75 13.55
N PRO A 53 -12.45 -7.90 12.97
CA PRO A 53 -11.22 -7.51 13.68
C PRO A 53 -11.20 -6.02 14.05
N ILE A 54 -11.69 -5.14 13.16
CA ILE A 54 -11.73 -3.69 13.39
C ILE A 54 -12.71 -3.37 14.52
N VAL A 55 -13.90 -3.98 14.50
CA VAL A 55 -14.91 -3.83 15.55
C VAL A 55 -14.38 -4.33 16.89
N TYR A 56 -13.69 -5.47 16.89
CA TYR A 56 -13.07 -6.03 18.10
C TYR A 56 -11.96 -5.12 18.65
N MET A 57 -11.09 -4.57 17.80
CA MET A 57 -10.06 -3.61 18.19
C MET A 57 -10.70 -2.34 18.78
N LEU A 58 -11.73 -1.81 18.13
CA LEU A 58 -12.46 -0.62 18.61
C LEU A 58 -13.13 -0.90 19.97
N SER A 59 -13.78 -2.04 20.11
CA SER A 59 -14.40 -2.45 21.38
C SER A 59 -13.35 -2.59 22.48
N GLY A 60 -12.28 -3.34 22.24
CA GLY A 60 -11.22 -3.58 23.23
C GLY A 60 -10.47 -2.32 23.61
N SER A 61 -10.26 -1.38 22.70
CA SER A 61 -9.61 -0.09 22.98
C SER A 61 -10.42 0.81 23.95
N LEU A 62 -11.70 0.58 24.05
CA LEU A 62 -12.62 1.34 24.93
C LEU A 62 -12.85 0.64 26.29
N LYS A 63 -12.25 -0.52 26.53
CA LYS A 63 -12.38 -1.28 27.78
C LYS A 63 -11.28 -0.95 28.76
N SER A 64 -11.65 -1.00 30.05
CA SER A 64 -10.65 -1.00 31.12
C SER A 64 -9.87 -2.34 31.17
N LEU A 65 -8.68 -2.31 31.75
CA LEU A 65 -7.87 -3.52 31.93
C LEU A 65 -8.62 -4.60 32.71
N GLY A 66 -9.36 -4.22 33.76
CA GLY A 66 -10.18 -5.14 34.55
C GLY A 66 -11.29 -5.80 33.74
N GLU A 67 -11.94 -5.08 32.84
CA GLU A 67 -12.97 -5.64 31.97
C GLU A 67 -12.41 -6.62 30.93
N ILE A 68 -11.21 -6.34 30.40
CA ILE A 68 -10.54 -7.23 29.44
C ILE A 68 -10.20 -8.57 30.08
N TYR A 69 -9.73 -8.57 31.34
CA TYR A 69 -9.33 -9.77 32.08
C TYR A 69 -10.46 -10.42 32.88
N ALA A 70 -11.69 -9.86 32.89
CA ALA A 70 -12.82 -10.40 33.64
C ALA A 70 -13.35 -11.77 33.18
N GLY A 71 -12.73 -12.38 32.15
CA GLY A 71 -13.04 -13.74 31.70
C GLY A 71 -14.34 -13.91 30.89
N THR A 72 -15.15 -12.86 30.78
CA THR A 72 -16.35 -12.87 29.92
C THR A 72 -16.06 -12.08 28.63
N PRO A 73 -15.97 -12.74 27.46
CA PRO A 73 -15.69 -12.07 26.21
C PRO A 73 -16.92 -11.30 25.73
N ALA A 74 -17.17 -10.11 26.31
CA ALA A 74 -18.20 -9.20 25.81
C ALA A 74 -17.66 -8.45 24.59
N ILE A 75 -18.38 -8.44 23.48
CA ILE A 75 -18.02 -7.62 22.31
C ILE A 75 -18.29 -6.14 22.58
N ILE A 76 -19.34 -5.83 23.35
CA ILE A 76 -19.73 -4.44 23.70
C ILE A 76 -19.13 -4.10 25.06
N PRO A 77 -18.39 -2.96 25.19
CA PRO A 77 -17.88 -2.50 26.48
C PRO A 77 -19.02 -2.24 27.47
N GLN A 78 -18.91 -2.72 28.71
CA GLN A 78 -19.89 -2.45 29.75
C GLN A 78 -19.70 -1.04 30.35
N ALA A 79 -18.46 -0.59 30.45
CA ALA A 79 -18.09 0.75 30.92
C ALA A 79 -17.07 1.37 29.96
N PRO A 80 -17.51 1.93 28.81
CA PRO A 80 -16.57 2.47 27.82
C PRO A 80 -15.77 3.65 28.38
N THR A 81 -14.44 3.59 28.22
CA THR A 81 -13.50 4.62 28.66
C THR A 81 -12.58 5.07 27.53
N LEU A 82 -12.12 6.31 27.56
CA LEU A 82 -11.10 6.85 26.68
C LEU A 82 -9.71 6.92 27.34
N ASP A 83 -9.55 6.34 28.54
CA ASP A 83 -8.30 6.41 29.30
C ASP A 83 -7.13 5.76 28.56
N ASN A 84 -7.37 4.69 27.80
CA ASN A 84 -6.35 4.06 26.99
C ASN A 84 -5.80 5.04 25.94
N TYR A 85 -6.68 5.78 25.25
CA TYR A 85 -6.27 6.79 24.26
C TYR A 85 -5.58 7.99 24.92
N ARG A 86 -6.09 8.45 26.06
CA ARG A 86 -5.46 9.54 26.81
C ARG A 86 -4.05 9.14 27.26
N TYR A 87 -3.88 7.91 27.73
CA TYR A 87 -2.58 7.39 28.10
C TYR A 87 -1.62 7.32 26.91
N VAL A 88 -2.03 6.72 25.79
CA VAL A 88 -1.23 6.56 24.57
C VAL A 88 -0.79 7.90 23.99
N LEU A 89 -1.70 8.90 23.99
CA LEU A 89 -1.44 10.19 23.35
C LEU A 89 -0.70 11.18 24.24
N PHE A 90 -0.92 11.14 25.56
CA PHE A 90 -0.52 12.24 26.46
C PHE A 90 0.29 11.79 27.69
N SER A 91 0.57 10.50 27.87
CA SER A 91 1.30 10.07 29.06
C SER A 91 2.76 10.50 29.01
N ALA A 92 3.17 11.30 29.98
CA ALA A 92 4.57 11.65 30.22
C ALA A 92 5.40 10.49 30.81
N LEU A 93 4.75 9.36 31.23
CA LEU A 93 5.40 8.19 31.78
C LEU A 93 6.01 7.29 30.71
N LEU A 94 5.67 7.50 29.45
CA LEU A 94 6.23 6.76 28.34
C LEU A 94 7.60 7.33 27.98
N GLN A 95 8.57 6.45 27.80
CA GLN A 95 9.89 6.83 27.27
C GLN A 95 9.81 7.43 25.87
N SER A 96 8.71 7.19 25.15
CA SER A 96 8.44 7.69 23.80
C SER A 96 6.94 7.93 23.68
N SER A 97 6.54 9.10 23.24
CA SER A 97 5.13 9.43 23.01
C SER A 97 4.67 8.93 21.63
N TYR A 98 3.40 8.48 21.53
CA TYR A 98 2.85 8.04 20.24
C TYR A 98 2.93 9.13 19.15
N PRO A 99 2.64 10.43 19.40
CA PRO A 99 2.83 11.47 18.39
C PRO A 99 4.26 11.58 17.86
N SER A 100 5.30 11.47 18.71
CA SER A 100 6.69 11.48 18.25
C SER A 100 7.01 10.25 17.39
N ASN A 101 6.48 9.07 17.76
CA ASN A 101 6.65 7.85 16.98
C ASN A 101 6.00 7.96 15.58
N VAL A 102 4.85 8.63 15.48
CA VAL A 102 4.20 8.93 14.19
C VAL A 102 5.10 9.82 13.33
N VAL A 103 5.67 10.87 13.89
CA VAL A 103 6.61 11.75 13.18
C VAL A 103 7.85 11.00 12.72
N ASN A 104 8.43 10.16 13.58
CA ASN A 104 9.56 9.31 13.22
C ASN A 104 9.21 8.34 12.08
N SER A 105 8.06 7.65 12.16
CA SER A 105 7.60 6.75 11.09
C SER A 105 7.36 7.47 9.77
N LEU A 106 6.77 8.66 9.80
CA LEU A 106 6.57 9.48 8.61
C LEU A 106 7.92 9.95 8.03
N THR A 107 8.87 10.31 8.88
CA THR A 107 10.22 10.71 8.47
C THR A 107 10.95 9.54 7.81
N VAL A 108 10.91 8.35 8.42
CA VAL A 108 11.48 7.14 7.83
C VAL A 108 10.82 6.81 6.49
N ALA A 109 9.50 6.79 6.43
CA ALA A 109 8.77 6.47 5.20
C ALA A 109 9.07 7.48 4.08
N ALA A 110 9.06 8.79 4.38
CA ALA A 110 9.37 9.83 3.41
C ALA A 110 10.82 9.72 2.89
N THR A 111 11.78 9.52 3.79
CA THR A 111 13.20 9.35 3.43
C THR A 111 13.40 8.08 2.60
N THR A 112 12.79 6.96 2.99
CA THR A 112 12.82 5.70 2.23
C THR A 112 12.26 5.90 0.82
N ILE A 113 11.11 6.57 0.68
CA ILE A 113 10.52 6.88 -0.64
C ILE A 113 11.48 7.70 -1.49
N VAL A 114 12.08 8.74 -0.95
CA VAL A 114 13.03 9.58 -1.68
C VAL A 114 14.24 8.76 -2.16
N LEU A 115 14.84 7.96 -1.27
CA LEU A 115 15.98 7.11 -1.60
C LEU A 115 15.63 6.07 -2.68
N VAL A 116 14.50 5.39 -2.51
CA VAL A 116 14.01 4.39 -3.47
C VAL A 116 13.76 5.03 -4.83
N MET A 117 13.05 6.15 -4.88
CA MET A 117 12.70 6.81 -6.14
C MET A 117 13.93 7.39 -6.85
N ALA A 118 14.88 7.97 -6.10
CA ALA A 118 16.10 8.51 -6.67
C ALA A 118 16.93 7.45 -7.42
N VAL A 119 16.91 6.20 -6.96
CA VAL A 119 17.64 5.09 -7.59
C VAL A 119 16.77 4.35 -8.60
N SER A 120 15.51 4.05 -8.26
CA SER A 120 14.66 3.18 -9.08
C SER A 120 14.18 3.84 -10.37
N LEU A 121 13.94 5.16 -10.40
CA LEU A 121 13.50 5.85 -11.62
C LEU A 121 14.55 5.77 -12.75
N PRO A 122 15.80 6.21 -12.56
CA PRO A 122 16.80 6.10 -13.63
C PRO A 122 17.13 4.63 -13.95
N ALA A 123 17.20 3.75 -12.95
CA ALA A 123 17.47 2.34 -13.16
C ALA A 123 16.39 1.67 -14.02
N SER A 124 15.11 1.94 -13.72
CA SER A 124 13.98 1.39 -14.47
C SER A 124 13.93 1.86 -15.93
N LEU A 125 14.32 3.12 -16.20
CA LEU A 125 14.44 3.64 -17.56
C LEU A 125 15.51 2.86 -18.34
N VAL A 126 16.69 2.66 -17.76
CA VAL A 126 17.77 1.88 -18.39
C VAL A 126 17.32 0.45 -18.67
N VAL A 127 16.71 -0.22 -17.69
CA VAL A 127 16.23 -1.60 -17.83
C VAL A 127 15.06 -1.70 -18.84
N ALA A 128 14.23 -0.67 -18.97
CA ALA A 128 13.12 -0.69 -19.91
C ALA A 128 13.53 -0.44 -21.35
N ARG A 129 14.54 0.41 -21.59
CA ARG A 129 14.93 0.90 -22.93
C ARG A 129 16.17 0.25 -23.50
N GLN A 130 17.08 -0.24 -22.66
CA GLN A 130 18.32 -0.84 -23.12
C GLN A 130 18.26 -2.36 -23.06
N ARG A 131 18.67 -3.03 -24.16
CA ARG A 131 18.73 -4.49 -24.28
C ARG A 131 20.20 -4.94 -24.32
N PHE A 132 20.83 -5.06 -23.14
CA PHE A 132 22.14 -5.65 -23.02
C PHE A 132 22.19 -6.62 -21.84
N TRP A 133 23.22 -7.47 -21.77
CA TRP A 133 23.28 -8.56 -20.79
C TRP A 133 23.11 -8.10 -19.34
N LEU A 134 23.65 -6.92 -18.98
CA LEU A 134 23.56 -6.37 -17.64
C LEU A 134 22.11 -6.02 -17.23
N THR A 135 21.27 -5.52 -18.15
CA THR A 135 19.86 -5.25 -17.85
C THR A 135 19.08 -6.53 -17.57
N THR A 136 19.43 -7.63 -18.23
CA THR A 136 18.88 -8.95 -17.95
C THR A 136 19.31 -9.42 -16.55
N VAL A 137 20.59 -9.27 -16.21
CA VAL A 137 21.12 -9.60 -14.88
C VAL A 137 20.42 -8.74 -13.82
N MET A 138 20.37 -7.42 -13.98
CA MET A 138 19.71 -6.51 -13.02
C MET A 138 18.23 -6.86 -12.81
N SER A 139 17.49 -7.13 -13.88
CA SER A 139 16.07 -7.50 -13.77
C SER A 139 15.86 -8.87 -13.11
N THR A 140 16.80 -9.80 -13.28
CA THR A 140 16.76 -11.10 -12.62
C THR A 140 17.12 -10.97 -11.14
N TRP A 141 18.17 -10.24 -10.80
CA TRP A 141 18.55 -9.96 -9.42
C TRP A 141 17.45 -9.21 -8.66
N ALA A 142 16.79 -8.23 -9.29
CA ALA A 142 15.65 -7.53 -8.67
C ALA A 142 14.51 -8.50 -8.30
N ARG A 143 14.27 -9.53 -9.09
CA ARG A 143 13.27 -10.58 -8.77
C ARG A 143 13.76 -11.55 -7.69
N VAL A 144 15.01 -11.97 -7.76
CA VAL A 144 15.61 -12.87 -6.75
C VAL A 144 15.66 -12.20 -5.38
N ALA A 145 16.03 -10.92 -5.33
CA ALA A 145 16.09 -10.15 -4.08
C ALA A 145 14.74 -10.10 -3.33
N GLN A 146 13.61 -10.22 -4.04
CA GLN A 146 12.28 -10.28 -3.42
C GLN A 146 11.96 -11.63 -2.77
N ILE A 147 12.65 -12.71 -3.18
CA ILE A 147 12.47 -14.06 -2.63
C ILE A 147 13.28 -14.23 -1.35
N VAL A 148 14.40 -13.52 -1.24
CA VAL A 148 15.26 -13.54 -0.05
C VAL A 148 14.53 -12.76 1.06
N GLY A 149 14.07 -13.46 2.08
CA GLY A 149 13.33 -12.85 3.19
C GLY A 149 14.15 -11.78 3.92
N GLY A 150 13.50 -10.67 4.29
CA GLY A 150 14.13 -9.52 4.95
C GLY A 150 14.94 -9.89 6.20
N ILE A 151 14.49 -10.92 6.96
CA ILE A 151 15.17 -11.42 8.15
C ILE A 151 16.61 -11.91 7.86
N VAL A 152 16.84 -12.50 6.70
CA VAL A 152 18.18 -13.01 6.33
C VAL A 152 19.12 -11.86 6.00
N VAL A 153 18.59 -10.79 5.41
CA VAL A 153 19.37 -9.63 4.95
C VAL A 153 19.68 -8.67 6.08
N ILE A 154 18.82 -8.58 7.09
CA ILE A 154 18.95 -7.57 8.16
C ILE A 154 20.22 -7.75 9.01
N ILE A 155 20.67 -9.00 9.24
CA ILE A 155 21.87 -9.26 10.07
C ILE A 155 23.13 -8.69 9.41
N PRO A 156 23.49 -9.05 8.15
CA PRO A 156 24.65 -8.45 7.49
C PRO A 156 24.49 -6.94 7.29
N LEU A 157 23.26 -6.47 7.03
CA LEU A 157 22.97 -5.05 6.86
C LEU A 157 23.19 -4.27 8.17
N TYR A 158 22.78 -4.82 9.32
CA TYR A 158 23.06 -4.24 10.63
C TYR A 158 24.57 -4.06 10.86
N LEU A 159 25.38 -5.04 10.49
CA LEU A 159 26.85 -4.93 10.65
C LEU A 159 27.41 -3.79 9.77
N ILE A 160 26.97 -3.68 8.53
CA ILE A 160 27.38 -2.60 7.63
C ILE A 160 26.95 -1.24 8.18
N LEU A 161 25.69 -1.08 8.58
CA LEU A 161 25.17 0.18 9.13
C LEU A 161 25.86 0.56 10.45
N ARG A 162 26.26 -0.43 11.25
CA ARG A 162 27.03 -0.21 12.47
C ARG A 162 28.42 0.37 12.16
N GLU A 163 29.14 -0.20 11.21
CA GLU A 163 30.45 0.32 10.79
C GLU A 163 30.36 1.74 10.18
N LEU A 164 29.22 2.05 9.55
CA LEU A 164 28.94 3.39 9.00
C LEU A 164 28.40 4.37 10.06
N HIS A 165 28.31 3.97 11.34
CA HIS A 165 27.72 4.75 12.43
C HIS A 165 26.28 5.21 12.18
N LEU A 166 25.51 4.41 11.44
CA LEU A 166 24.10 4.66 11.08
C LEU A 166 23.11 3.84 11.92
N THR A 167 23.57 3.09 12.94
CA THR A 167 22.69 2.50 13.96
C THR A 167 22.18 3.59 14.90
N ASN A 168 21.02 3.35 15.51
CA ASN A 168 20.32 4.31 16.36
C ASN A 168 20.06 5.66 15.64
N ASN A 169 19.67 5.58 14.37
CA ASN A 169 19.43 6.71 13.50
C ASN A 169 18.30 6.40 12.51
N LEU A 170 17.37 7.33 12.30
CA LEU A 170 16.25 7.16 11.38
C LEU A 170 16.72 6.99 9.92
N LEU A 171 17.83 7.63 9.53
CA LEU A 171 18.42 7.44 8.20
C LEU A 171 18.92 6.00 7.99
N GLY A 172 19.49 5.38 9.02
CA GLY A 172 19.91 3.98 8.97
C GLY A 172 18.74 3.03 8.71
N VAL A 173 17.61 3.26 9.39
CA VAL A 173 16.36 2.52 9.14
C VAL A 173 15.87 2.74 7.71
N SER A 174 15.85 4.00 7.25
CA SER A 174 15.43 4.33 5.88
C SER A 174 16.30 3.66 4.81
N LEU A 175 17.61 3.58 5.02
CA LEU A 175 18.54 2.88 4.12
C LEU A 175 18.29 1.37 4.12
N ALA A 176 18.05 0.78 5.29
CA ALA A 176 17.73 -0.65 5.40
C ALA A 176 16.49 -1.01 4.57
N GLN A 177 15.44 -0.22 4.70
CA GLN A 177 14.19 -0.40 3.93
C GLN A 177 14.32 -0.06 2.45
N ALA A 178 15.19 0.92 2.10
CA ALA A 178 15.37 1.36 0.72
C ALA A 178 16.01 0.28 -0.17
N ILE A 179 16.86 -0.60 0.36
CA ILE A 179 17.54 -1.63 -0.43
C ILE A 179 16.53 -2.60 -1.07
N PRO A 180 15.69 -3.33 -0.31
CA PRO A 180 14.68 -4.20 -0.91
C PRO A 180 13.61 -3.40 -1.65
N GLY A 181 13.24 -2.21 -1.15
CA GLY A 181 12.28 -1.33 -1.78
C GLY A 181 12.70 -0.88 -3.18
N THR A 182 13.99 -0.63 -3.41
CA THR A 182 14.51 -0.26 -4.73
C THR A 182 14.39 -1.40 -5.74
N ALA A 183 14.75 -2.62 -5.36
CA ALA A 183 14.64 -3.79 -6.25
C ALA A 183 13.19 -4.01 -6.72
N PHE A 184 12.24 -3.94 -5.80
CA PHE A 184 10.82 -4.04 -6.08
C PHE A 184 10.32 -2.91 -6.98
N SER A 185 10.73 -1.68 -6.70
CA SER A 185 10.32 -0.49 -7.44
C SER A 185 10.84 -0.49 -8.87
N VAL A 186 12.09 -0.91 -9.09
CA VAL A 186 12.66 -1.07 -10.44
C VAL A 186 11.84 -2.05 -11.27
N TRP A 187 11.44 -3.17 -10.69
CA TRP A 187 10.62 -4.17 -11.40
C TRP A 187 9.26 -3.59 -11.83
N ILE A 188 8.54 -2.93 -10.93
CA ILE A 188 7.24 -2.34 -11.23
C ILE A 188 7.38 -1.21 -12.25
N LEU A 189 8.26 -0.22 -11.98
CA LEU A 189 8.43 0.95 -12.86
C LEU A 189 8.87 0.54 -14.27
N THR A 190 9.75 -0.46 -14.40
CA THR A 190 10.14 -1.01 -15.69
C THR A 190 8.93 -1.48 -16.50
N SER A 191 7.96 -2.13 -15.83
CA SER A 191 6.74 -2.62 -16.49
C SER A 191 5.85 -1.48 -16.99
N PHE A 192 5.75 -0.38 -16.25
CA PHE A 192 5.04 0.82 -16.68
C PHE A 192 5.76 1.55 -17.81
N ILE A 193 7.08 1.72 -17.72
CA ILE A 193 7.87 2.41 -18.75
C ILE A 193 7.85 1.65 -20.07
N LYS A 194 7.85 0.32 -20.05
CA LYS A 194 7.74 -0.51 -21.27
C LYS A 194 6.42 -0.34 -22.03
N GLN A 195 5.36 0.15 -21.39
CA GLN A 195 4.08 0.44 -22.04
C GLN A 195 4.09 1.77 -22.80
N ILE A 196 5.10 2.63 -22.55
CA ILE A 196 5.27 3.90 -23.27
C ILE A 196 6.02 3.59 -24.56
N PRO A 197 5.45 3.96 -25.76
CA PRO A 197 6.12 3.77 -27.03
C PRO A 197 7.51 4.40 -27.07
N SER A 198 8.53 3.67 -27.55
CA SER A 198 9.91 4.16 -27.63
C SER A 198 10.10 5.27 -28.65
N GLU A 199 9.19 5.37 -29.63
CA GLU A 199 9.15 6.39 -30.66
C GLU A 199 9.07 7.81 -30.09
N LEU A 200 8.49 7.96 -28.88
CA LEU A 200 8.46 9.25 -28.17
C LEU A 200 9.85 9.67 -27.68
N ASP A 201 10.65 8.70 -27.25
CA ASP A 201 12.03 8.96 -26.84
C ASP A 201 12.87 9.33 -28.07
N ASP A 202 12.71 8.60 -29.20
CA ASP A 202 13.43 8.83 -30.45
C ASP A 202 13.11 10.21 -31.03
N ALA A 203 11.83 10.60 -31.03
CA ALA A 203 11.40 11.94 -31.44
C ALA A 203 12.06 13.04 -30.60
N ALA A 204 12.09 12.86 -29.27
CA ALA A 204 12.74 13.83 -28.39
C ALA A 204 14.26 13.91 -28.60
N TYR A 205 14.92 12.80 -28.92
CA TYR A 205 16.35 12.82 -29.24
C TYR A 205 16.64 13.55 -30.56
N ILE A 206 15.74 13.43 -31.57
CA ILE A 206 15.83 14.19 -32.81
C ILE A 206 15.66 15.71 -32.54
N ASP A 207 14.79 16.07 -31.57
CA ASP A 207 14.61 17.46 -31.10
C ASP A 207 15.75 17.95 -30.20
N GLY A 208 16.79 17.14 -29.99
CA GLY A 208 18.00 17.51 -29.22
C GLY A 208 17.90 17.29 -27.72
N ALA A 209 16.86 16.59 -27.23
CA ALA A 209 16.75 16.27 -25.80
C ALA A 209 17.82 15.27 -25.37
N ASN A 210 18.38 15.46 -24.17
CA ASN A 210 19.24 14.47 -23.53
C ASN A 210 18.42 13.45 -22.71
N ARG A 211 19.07 12.39 -22.22
CA ARG A 211 18.41 11.30 -21.45
C ARG A 211 17.68 11.79 -20.20
N TRP A 212 18.19 12.81 -19.52
CA TRP A 212 17.55 13.39 -18.35
C TRP A 212 16.30 14.20 -18.73
N GLN A 213 16.35 14.92 -19.84
CA GLN A 213 15.16 15.62 -20.36
C GLN A 213 14.07 14.64 -20.79
N VAL A 214 14.42 13.55 -21.44
CA VAL A 214 13.46 12.46 -21.75
C VAL A 214 12.85 11.90 -20.47
N LEU A 215 13.65 11.60 -19.44
CA LEU A 215 13.15 11.11 -18.15
C LEU A 215 12.16 12.11 -17.53
N TRP A 216 12.55 13.39 -17.41
CA TRP A 216 11.77 14.39 -16.68
C TRP A 216 10.53 14.88 -17.43
N TYR A 217 10.63 15.07 -18.76
CA TYR A 217 9.57 15.70 -19.55
C TYR A 217 8.66 14.70 -20.25
N ILE A 218 9.09 13.44 -20.45
CA ILE A 218 8.30 12.43 -21.17
C ILE A 218 7.96 11.27 -20.23
N ILE A 219 8.96 10.56 -19.72
CA ILE A 219 8.73 9.31 -18.98
C ILE A 219 8.03 9.57 -17.66
N LEU A 220 8.48 10.53 -16.87
CA LEU A 220 7.95 10.82 -15.53
C LEU A 220 6.46 11.24 -15.58
N PRO A 221 6.04 12.18 -16.45
CA PRO A 221 4.63 12.53 -16.58
C PRO A 221 3.75 11.39 -17.09
N LEU A 222 4.23 10.58 -18.05
CA LEU A 222 3.49 9.45 -18.58
C LEU A 222 3.41 8.28 -17.61
N SER A 223 4.44 8.10 -16.77
CA SER A 223 4.50 7.04 -15.74
C SER A 223 3.90 7.45 -14.40
N ARG A 224 3.27 8.61 -14.27
CA ARG A 224 2.77 9.15 -12.99
C ARG A 224 1.93 8.17 -12.18
N THR A 225 1.11 7.36 -12.85
CA THR A 225 0.29 6.32 -12.18
C THR A 225 1.15 5.20 -11.61
N GLY A 226 2.15 4.73 -12.37
CA GLY A 226 3.12 3.74 -11.89
C GLY A 226 3.95 4.28 -10.72
N ILE A 227 4.39 5.53 -10.82
CA ILE A 227 5.12 6.22 -9.75
C ILE A 227 4.25 6.33 -8.48
N ALA A 228 3.01 6.79 -8.60
CA ALA A 228 2.08 6.88 -7.47
C ALA A 228 1.82 5.52 -6.81
N SER A 229 1.71 4.46 -7.62
CA SER A 229 1.54 3.09 -7.10
C SER A 229 2.77 2.63 -6.33
N VAL A 230 3.98 2.87 -6.85
CA VAL A 230 5.23 2.51 -6.17
C VAL A 230 5.40 3.31 -4.89
N VAL A 231 5.18 4.62 -4.91
CA VAL A 231 5.24 5.48 -3.73
C VAL A 231 4.30 4.99 -2.64
N LEU A 232 3.05 4.64 -3.00
CA LEU A 232 2.08 4.09 -2.05
C LEU A 232 2.55 2.76 -1.45
N ILE A 233 3.04 1.85 -2.28
CA ILE A 233 3.48 0.53 -1.80
C ILE A 233 4.72 0.66 -0.90
N VAL A 234 5.70 1.48 -1.28
CA VAL A 234 6.89 1.74 -0.46
C VAL A 234 6.50 2.40 0.87
N PHE A 235 5.56 3.34 0.85
CA PHE A 235 5.00 3.92 2.06
C PHE A 235 4.39 2.85 2.98
N LEU A 236 3.52 1.98 2.43
CA LEU A 236 2.85 0.94 3.21
C LEU A 236 3.83 -0.08 3.79
N ILE A 237 4.86 -0.46 3.03
CA ILE A 237 5.90 -1.37 3.51
C ILE A 237 6.70 -0.71 4.64
N SER A 238 7.14 0.54 4.44
CA SER A 238 7.91 1.28 5.44
C SER A 238 7.10 1.56 6.72
N TRP A 239 5.82 1.94 6.58
CA TRP A 239 4.94 2.20 7.72
C TRP A 239 4.69 0.96 8.57
N ASN A 240 4.53 -0.22 7.93
CA ASN A 240 4.24 -1.49 8.59
C ASN A 240 5.52 -2.27 8.96
N ASP A 241 6.70 -1.70 8.72
CA ASP A 241 7.93 -2.35 9.09
C ASP A 241 8.18 -2.22 10.60
N PHE A 242 8.35 -3.38 11.21
CA PHE A 242 8.63 -3.54 12.62
C PHE A 242 10.07 -3.97 12.87
N LEU A 243 10.61 -4.79 11.96
CA LEU A 243 11.85 -5.51 12.20
C LEU A 243 13.08 -4.59 12.15
N ASP A 244 13.18 -3.78 11.08
CA ASP A 244 14.32 -2.89 10.88
C ASP A 244 14.44 -1.85 12.00
N PRO A 245 13.36 -1.13 12.41
CA PRO A 245 13.42 -0.20 13.53
C PRO A 245 13.78 -0.88 14.85
N VAL A 246 13.24 -2.05 15.16
CA VAL A 246 13.53 -2.76 16.43
C VAL A 246 14.98 -3.19 16.54
N ILE A 247 15.61 -3.58 15.43
CA ILE A 247 17.01 -4.01 15.41
C ILE A 247 17.97 -2.82 15.40
N LEU A 248 17.61 -1.74 14.69
CA LEU A 248 18.50 -0.61 14.44
C LEU A 248 18.39 0.51 15.48
N ILE A 249 17.22 0.71 16.10
CA ILE A 249 16.96 1.79 17.05
C ILE A 249 17.03 1.27 18.49
N ARG A 250 17.72 2.03 19.33
CA ARG A 250 17.84 1.75 20.77
C ARG A 250 17.24 2.85 21.63
N SER A 251 17.32 4.11 21.15
CA SER A 251 16.83 5.26 21.90
C SER A 251 15.31 5.40 21.74
N PRO A 252 14.53 5.49 22.83
CA PRO A 252 13.08 5.56 22.79
C PRO A 252 12.54 6.78 22.03
N ASP A 253 13.27 7.90 22.00
CA ASP A 253 12.92 9.11 21.27
C ASP A 253 12.92 8.92 19.75
N LEU A 254 13.59 7.88 19.26
CA LEU A 254 13.66 7.54 17.83
C LEU A 254 12.71 6.39 17.44
N TYR A 255 11.94 5.85 18.36
CA TYR A 255 11.02 4.76 18.05
C TYR A 255 10.03 5.15 16.96
N THR A 256 9.78 4.23 16.03
CA THR A 256 8.67 4.29 15.08
C THR A 256 7.38 3.81 15.76
N THR A 257 6.23 3.99 15.12
CA THR A 257 4.94 3.59 15.70
C THR A 257 4.89 2.13 16.09
N LEU A 258 5.42 1.23 15.26
CA LEU A 258 5.41 -0.21 15.54
C LEU A 258 6.50 -0.62 16.54
N SER A 259 7.71 -0.05 16.46
CA SER A 259 8.75 -0.36 17.47
C SER A 259 8.38 0.18 18.86
N GLY A 260 7.65 1.28 18.93
CA GLY A 260 7.14 1.84 20.18
C GLY A 260 6.09 0.98 20.88
N VAL A 261 5.46 0.03 20.18
CA VAL A 261 4.48 -0.91 20.77
C VAL A 261 5.05 -1.70 21.92
N PHE A 262 6.37 -2.00 21.91
CA PHE A 262 7.02 -2.70 23.02
C PHE A 262 6.97 -1.95 24.35
N SER A 263 6.84 -0.64 24.34
CA SER A 263 6.68 0.17 25.55
C SER A 263 5.39 -0.17 26.34
N TYR A 264 4.44 -0.88 25.71
CA TYR A 264 3.16 -1.27 26.30
C TYR A 264 3.15 -2.72 26.81
N VAL A 265 4.26 -3.45 26.64
CA VAL A 265 4.47 -4.76 27.23
C VAL A 265 5.18 -4.55 28.56
N GLY A 266 4.50 -4.85 29.67
CA GLY A 266 5.05 -4.69 31.01
C GLY A 266 6.28 -5.59 31.28
N LEU A 267 7.11 -5.20 32.26
CA LEU A 267 8.31 -5.92 32.67
C LEU A 267 8.05 -7.38 33.09
N GLU A 268 6.85 -7.69 33.57
CA GLU A 268 6.40 -9.02 33.97
C GLU A 268 5.73 -9.81 32.82
N GLY A 269 5.82 -9.33 31.58
CA GLY A 269 5.16 -9.95 30.42
C GLY A 269 3.65 -9.75 30.37
N GLN A 270 3.06 -8.93 31.26
CA GLN A 270 1.66 -8.58 31.20
C GLN A 270 1.44 -7.55 30.09
N VAL A 271 0.57 -7.90 29.16
CA VAL A 271 0.22 -7.03 28.02
C VAL A 271 -0.99 -6.18 28.39
N ASP A 272 -0.85 -4.86 28.32
CA ASP A 272 -2.00 -3.97 28.44
C ASP A 272 -2.77 -3.93 27.11
N TRP A 273 -3.68 -4.89 26.95
CA TRP A 273 -4.46 -5.06 25.73
C TRP A 273 -5.29 -3.83 25.37
N GLY A 274 -5.81 -3.08 26.34
CA GLY A 274 -6.57 -1.88 26.07
C GLY A 274 -5.75 -0.81 25.36
N LYS A 275 -4.55 -0.54 25.86
CA LYS A 275 -3.61 0.41 25.24
C LYS A 275 -3.07 -0.12 23.92
N LEU A 276 -2.75 -1.42 23.84
CA LEU A 276 -2.25 -2.04 22.62
C LEU A 276 -3.26 -1.99 21.48
N LEU A 277 -4.54 -2.22 21.75
CA LEU A 277 -5.61 -2.10 20.76
C LEU A 277 -5.86 -0.65 20.37
N SER A 278 -5.73 0.30 21.31
CA SER A 278 -5.83 1.73 21.03
C SER A 278 -4.74 2.22 20.10
N ILE A 279 -3.46 1.87 20.36
CA ILE A 279 -2.34 2.25 19.49
C ILE A 279 -2.45 1.59 18.11
N SER A 280 -2.88 0.32 18.06
CA SER A 280 -3.08 -0.40 16.79
C SER A 280 -4.16 0.24 15.93
N LEU A 281 -5.26 0.69 16.55
CA LEU A 281 -6.31 1.41 15.85
C LEU A 281 -5.81 2.76 15.33
N LEU A 282 -5.14 3.56 16.17
CA LEU A 282 -4.54 4.83 15.75
C LEU A 282 -3.52 4.64 14.64
N ASN A 283 -2.68 3.59 14.72
CA ASN A 283 -1.68 3.28 13.70
C ASN A 283 -2.31 2.90 12.36
N SER A 284 -3.48 2.28 12.35
CA SER A 284 -4.19 1.93 11.11
C SER A 284 -4.83 3.13 10.39
N LEU A 285 -5.07 4.24 11.09
CA LEU A 285 -5.68 5.43 10.49
C LEU A 285 -4.75 6.11 9.48
N VAL A 286 -3.44 6.13 9.71
CA VAL A 286 -2.49 6.82 8.83
C VAL A 286 -2.41 6.15 7.46
N PRO A 287 -2.16 4.83 7.31
CA PRO A 287 -2.21 4.18 6.01
C PRO A 287 -3.60 4.26 5.35
N LEU A 288 -4.68 4.19 6.12
CA LEU A 288 -6.02 4.35 5.59
C LEU A 288 -6.21 5.72 4.94
N LEU A 289 -5.80 6.80 5.60
CA LEU A 289 -5.85 8.16 5.06
C LEU A 289 -5.00 8.29 3.79
N VAL A 290 -3.79 7.72 3.80
CA VAL A 290 -2.90 7.75 2.63
C VAL A 290 -3.52 6.98 1.45
N ILE A 291 -4.14 5.82 1.69
CA ILE A 291 -4.83 5.04 0.65
C ILE A 291 -6.00 5.85 0.07
N ILE A 292 -6.86 6.47 0.90
CA ILE A 292 -7.99 7.28 0.44
C ILE A 292 -7.52 8.46 -0.43
N ILE A 293 -6.40 9.10 -0.04
CA ILE A 293 -5.82 10.19 -0.83
C ILE A 293 -5.22 9.67 -2.15
N ALA A 294 -4.56 8.51 -2.12
CA ALA A 294 -3.90 7.92 -3.27
C ALA A 294 -4.88 7.30 -4.27
N GLU A 295 -6.04 6.79 -3.82
CA GLU A 295 -7.03 6.11 -4.65
C GLU A 295 -7.42 6.93 -5.88
N ARG A 296 -7.68 8.23 -5.71
CA ARG A 296 -8.05 9.13 -6.81
C ARG A 296 -6.99 9.23 -7.92
N HIS A 297 -5.72 8.98 -7.61
CA HIS A 297 -4.62 9.04 -8.58
C HIS A 297 -4.39 7.68 -9.26
N ILE A 298 -4.61 6.59 -8.54
CA ILE A 298 -4.41 5.22 -9.02
C ILE A 298 -5.58 4.78 -9.91
N VAL A 299 -6.82 4.96 -9.45
CA VAL A 299 -8.03 4.53 -10.18
C VAL A 299 -8.18 5.25 -11.51
N ARG A 300 -7.92 6.56 -11.57
CA ARG A 300 -7.97 7.33 -12.82
C ARG A 300 -6.99 6.82 -13.87
N GLY A 301 -5.80 6.39 -13.44
CA GLY A 301 -4.78 5.84 -14.34
C GLY A 301 -5.13 4.45 -14.88
N LEU A 302 -5.66 3.57 -14.02
CA LEU A 302 -6.11 2.23 -14.42
C LEU A 302 -7.31 2.29 -15.38
N MET A 303 -8.28 3.18 -15.12
CA MET A 303 -9.42 3.38 -16.01
C MET A 303 -9.02 3.93 -17.37
N ALA A 304 -8.07 4.88 -17.41
CA ALA A 304 -7.55 5.41 -18.66
C ALA A 304 -6.82 4.35 -19.51
N ALA A 305 -6.20 3.36 -18.89
CA ALA A 305 -5.58 2.22 -19.57
C ALA A 305 -6.62 1.20 -20.08
N ALA A 306 -7.68 0.95 -19.30
CA ALA A 306 -8.73 -0.02 -19.63
C ALA A 306 -9.64 0.43 -20.79
N PHE A 307 -9.78 1.74 -21.03
CA PHE A 307 -10.58 2.28 -22.15
C PHE A 307 -9.81 2.42 -23.46
N LYS A 308 -8.51 2.08 -23.51
CA LYS A 308 -7.67 2.11 -24.72
C LYS A 308 -7.40 0.74 -25.33
N GLY A 309 -8.00 -0.35 -24.77
CA GLY A 309 -7.91 -1.72 -25.28
C GLY A 309 -9.12 -2.12 -26.11
#